data_976e45f8f5687e3fb4212895900265e3
#
_entry.id   976e45f8f5687e3fb4212895900265e3
#
_cell.length_a   1.000
_cell.length_b   1.000
_cell.length_c   1.000
_cell.angle_alpha   90.00
_cell.angle_beta   90.00
_cell.angle_gamma   90.00
#
_symmetry.space_group_name_H-M   'P 1'
#
loop_
_entity.id
_entity.type
_entity.pdbx_description
1 polymer ?
#
loop_
_entity_poly.entity_id
_entity_poly.type
_entity_poly.pdbx_seq_one_letter_code
_entity_poly.pdbx_strand_id
1 'polypeptide(L)'
;AVASVRAAGGWLERSLPGAGLDFVRFSGFSANPRYEDIVAATHLFRESGCDSVMAVGGGSAIDTAKCVKLFCRMDTSPNYLEQPYEDTGAPLAAVPTTAGSGSEATSFAVIYAGGEKRSVAHDSLLPDIAALDPQTLATLPLYQKKCTLLDALCHAVEAWWSVNSTEESVEYSRRALSGITSHMDDYFEGEPGAAEAVMFAANAAGRAINIAKTTAAHAMCYKLTSSFALPHGHAVALCLPRAWRYILEHPERTTDIRGAAHLAEALRGIALCIGARSAEEGPARFEALLDELCIAAPSGADRDVSRLAAFVDPARLKNFPVSIGEKELAELYRQMTVRGK
;
A
#
# COMPACT_ATOMS: atom_id res chain seq x y z
N ALA A 1 -14.68 17.23 4.48
CA ALA A 1 -13.52 16.68 3.77
C ALA A 1 -12.45 16.22 4.76
N VAL A 2 -11.90 15.04 4.55
CA VAL A 2 -10.70 14.57 5.25
C VAL A 2 -9.50 14.94 4.38
N ALA A 3 -8.64 15.82 4.84
CA ALA A 3 -7.55 16.33 4.00
C ALA A 3 -6.23 16.42 4.77
N SER A 4 -5.14 16.01 4.12
CA SER A 4 -3.79 16.34 4.57
C SER A 4 -3.59 17.85 4.52
N VAL A 5 -3.11 18.45 5.63
CA VAL A 5 -2.92 19.91 5.76
C VAL A 5 -2.01 20.48 4.68
N ARG A 6 -1.01 19.70 4.24
CA ARG A 6 -0.02 20.16 3.25
C ARG A 6 -0.49 19.98 1.80
N ALA A 7 -1.27 18.95 1.53
CA ALA A 7 -1.66 18.62 0.17
C ALA A 7 -2.80 19.50 -0.39
N ALA A 8 -3.68 19.99 0.48
CA ALA A 8 -4.86 20.75 0.04
C ALA A 8 -4.66 22.28 -0.04
N GLY A 9 -3.54 22.81 0.46
CA GLY A 9 -3.02 24.19 0.29
C GLY A 9 -4.02 25.34 0.04
N GLY A 10 -5.16 25.36 0.73
CA GLY A 10 -6.22 26.37 0.50
C GLY A 10 -7.04 26.13 -0.80
N TRP A 11 -6.77 25.05 -1.52
CA TRP A 11 -7.53 24.72 -2.74
C TRP A 11 -8.97 24.36 -2.41
N LEU A 12 -9.20 23.53 -1.39
CA LEU A 12 -10.55 23.14 -0.95
C LEU A 12 -11.38 24.35 -0.55
N GLU A 13 -10.79 25.27 0.21
CA GLU A 13 -11.44 26.49 0.70
C GLU A 13 -11.86 27.44 -0.44
N ARG A 14 -11.21 27.38 -1.58
CA ARG A 14 -11.54 28.21 -2.75
C ARG A 14 -12.48 27.49 -3.72
N SER A 15 -12.28 26.21 -3.97
CA SER A 15 -12.95 25.50 -5.06
C SER A 15 -14.30 24.93 -4.66
N LEU A 16 -14.46 24.38 -3.44
CA LEU A 16 -15.70 23.76 -3.02
C LEU A 16 -16.87 24.77 -2.88
N PRO A 17 -16.68 25.93 -2.20
CA PRO A 17 -17.73 26.96 -2.17
C PRO A 17 -18.07 27.52 -3.54
N GLY A 18 -17.07 27.65 -4.43
CA GLY A 18 -17.28 28.07 -5.82
C GLY A 18 -18.14 27.10 -6.63
N ALA A 19 -18.17 25.81 -6.23
CA ALA A 19 -19.03 24.76 -6.80
C ALA A 19 -20.37 24.64 -6.04
N GLY A 20 -20.68 25.51 -5.09
CA GLY A 20 -21.92 25.47 -4.30
C GLY A 20 -21.94 24.35 -3.25
N LEU A 21 -20.76 23.88 -2.83
CA LEU A 21 -20.61 22.80 -1.83
C LEU A 21 -20.15 23.38 -0.50
N ASP A 22 -20.94 23.16 0.53
CA ASP A 22 -20.53 23.39 1.92
C ASP A 22 -19.64 22.23 2.38
N PHE A 23 -18.63 22.52 3.20
CA PHE A 23 -17.77 21.47 3.71
C PHE A 23 -17.23 21.75 5.10
N VAL A 24 -16.93 20.68 5.82
CA VAL A 24 -16.18 20.72 7.07
C VAL A 24 -14.86 19.94 6.85
N ARG A 25 -13.76 20.53 7.28
CA ARG A 25 -12.43 19.93 7.13
C ARG A 25 -12.01 19.22 8.40
N PHE A 26 -11.53 17.98 8.23
CA PHE A 26 -10.84 17.21 9.28
C PHE A 26 -9.40 16.93 8.83
N SER A 27 -8.42 17.30 9.65
CA SER A 27 -6.99 17.04 9.41
C SER A 27 -6.28 16.52 10.67
N GLY A 28 -7.05 16.14 11.69
CA GLY A 28 -6.56 15.67 12.98
C GLY A 28 -6.20 14.17 12.97
N PHE A 29 -5.53 13.68 11.91
CA PHE A 29 -5.05 12.31 11.83
C PHE A 29 -3.54 12.25 11.64
N SER A 30 -2.92 11.18 12.13
CA SER A 30 -1.48 10.90 11.98
C SER A 30 -1.19 10.07 10.73
N ALA A 31 0.07 10.03 10.30
CA ALA A 31 0.55 8.93 9.47
C ALA A 31 0.30 7.61 10.20
N ASN A 32 -0.26 6.59 9.51
CA ASN A 32 -0.83 5.40 10.15
C ASN A 32 -2.02 5.78 11.06
N PRO A 33 -3.21 6.00 10.50
CA PRO A 33 -4.34 6.60 11.20
C PRO A 33 -4.75 5.75 12.41
N ARG A 34 -4.93 6.42 13.54
CA ARG A 34 -5.35 5.77 14.78
C ARG A 34 -6.87 5.69 14.84
N TYR A 35 -7.35 4.65 15.49
CA TYR A 35 -8.79 4.45 15.69
C TYR A 35 -9.45 5.67 16.35
N GLU A 36 -8.79 6.27 17.35
CA GLU A 36 -9.28 7.43 18.07
C GLU A 36 -9.42 8.67 17.16
N ASP A 37 -8.49 8.86 16.21
CA ASP A 37 -8.56 9.94 15.24
C ASP A 37 -9.75 9.74 14.28
N ILE A 38 -10.03 8.48 13.91
CA ILE A 38 -11.18 8.12 13.06
C ILE A 38 -12.50 8.30 13.80
N VAL A 39 -12.57 7.94 15.08
CA VAL A 39 -13.74 8.18 15.93
C VAL A 39 -14.05 9.67 15.98
N ALA A 40 -13.04 10.52 16.22
CA ALA A 40 -13.22 11.97 16.24
C ALA A 40 -13.70 12.51 14.87
N ALA A 41 -13.16 12.01 13.77
CA ALA A 41 -13.61 12.36 12.41
C ALA A 41 -15.07 11.94 12.16
N THR A 42 -15.46 10.75 12.64
CA THR A 42 -16.83 10.23 12.50
C THR A 42 -17.84 11.06 13.31
N HIS A 43 -17.47 11.49 14.52
CA HIS A 43 -18.29 12.40 15.31
C HIS A 43 -18.48 13.74 14.60
N LEU A 44 -17.38 14.34 14.11
CA LEU A 44 -17.45 15.60 13.36
C LEU A 44 -18.35 15.47 12.12
N PHE A 45 -18.26 14.35 11.39
CA PHE A 45 -19.13 14.07 10.24
C PHE A 45 -20.60 14.11 10.59
N ARG A 46 -20.99 13.43 11.69
CA ARG A 46 -22.37 13.35 12.17
C ARG A 46 -22.90 14.70 12.69
N GLU A 47 -22.12 15.36 13.55
CA GLU A 47 -22.49 16.64 14.18
C GLU A 47 -22.65 17.76 13.16
N SER A 48 -21.86 17.70 12.06
CA SER A 48 -21.94 18.68 10.99
C SER A 48 -23.02 18.36 9.94
N GLY A 49 -23.75 17.26 10.08
CA GLY A 49 -24.78 16.85 9.12
C GLY A 49 -24.25 16.55 7.72
N CYS A 50 -23.01 16.06 7.63
CA CYS A 50 -22.41 15.71 6.35
C CYS A 50 -23.12 14.48 5.72
N ASP A 51 -23.22 14.46 4.39
CA ASP A 51 -23.83 13.38 3.61
C ASP A 51 -22.82 12.61 2.75
N SER A 52 -21.62 13.16 2.55
CA SER A 52 -20.58 12.61 1.70
C SER A 52 -19.19 12.84 2.29
N VAL A 53 -18.21 12.04 1.86
CA VAL A 53 -16.81 12.15 2.30
C VAL A 53 -15.91 12.41 1.10
N MET A 54 -15.00 13.37 1.23
CA MET A 54 -13.91 13.57 0.27
C MET A 54 -12.57 13.41 0.99
N ALA A 55 -11.71 12.55 0.48
CA ALA A 55 -10.34 12.38 0.95
C ALA A 55 -9.35 13.06 0.02
N VAL A 56 -8.49 13.94 0.54
CA VAL A 56 -7.39 14.56 -0.21
C VAL A 56 -6.09 14.28 0.53
N GLY A 57 -5.25 13.39 0.03
CA GLY A 57 -4.01 13.01 0.70
C GLY A 57 -3.47 11.66 0.26
N GLY A 58 -2.46 11.16 0.95
CA GLY A 58 -1.96 9.80 0.78
C GLY A 58 -2.86 8.75 1.44
N GLY A 59 -2.39 7.50 1.49
CA GLY A 59 -3.15 6.36 2.04
C GLY A 59 -3.79 6.64 3.40
N SER A 60 -3.08 7.30 4.33
CA SER A 60 -3.63 7.59 5.67
C SER A 60 -4.88 8.47 5.65
N ALA A 61 -4.93 9.48 4.77
CA ALA A 61 -6.11 10.32 4.61
C ALA A 61 -7.28 9.54 4.01
N ILE A 62 -6.99 8.72 2.99
CA ILE A 62 -8.01 7.93 2.30
C ILE A 62 -8.55 6.84 3.22
N ASP A 63 -7.70 6.15 3.97
CA ASP A 63 -8.10 5.11 4.93
C ASP A 63 -8.94 5.69 6.09
N THR A 64 -8.58 6.90 6.57
CA THR A 64 -9.42 7.62 7.53
C THR A 64 -10.81 7.90 6.96
N ALA A 65 -10.89 8.42 5.74
CA ALA A 65 -12.15 8.75 5.07
C ALA A 65 -13.02 7.50 4.81
N LYS A 66 -12.41 6.40 4.40
CA LYS A 66 -13.08 5.10 4.25
C LYS A 66 -13.74 4.66 5.56
N CYS A 67 -13.00 4.71 6.66
CA CYS A 67 -13.55 4.36 7.96
C CYS A 67 -14.65 5.33 8.42
N VAL A 68 -14.52 6.63 8.16
CA VAL A 68 -15.61 7.60 8.43
C VAL A 68 -16.86 7.23 7.64
N LYS A 69 -16.75 6.93 6.33
CA LYS A 69 -17.87 6.44 5.50
C LYS A 69 -18.53 5.22 6.14
N LEU A 70 -17.74 4.23 6.56
CA LEU A 70 -18.25 2.99 7.11
C LEU A 70 -18.91 3.19 8.48
N PHE A 71 -18.30 3.99 9.35
CA PHE A 71 -18.74 4.15 10.75
C PHE A 71 -19.81 5.21 10.95
N CYS A 72 -20.09 6.07 9.97
CA CYS A 72 -20.94 7.24 10.14
C CYS A 72 -22.41 6.93 10.53
N ARG A 73 -22.89 5.72 10.32
CA ARG A 73 -24.24 5.28 10.72
C ARG A 73 -24.25 4.18 11.79
N MET A 74 -23.07 3.73 12.24
CA MET A 74 -22.95 2.68 13.26
C MET A 74 -23.23 3.26 14.66
N ASP A 75 -23.61 2.40 15.61
CA ASP A 75 -23.78 2.80 17.00
C ASP A 75 -22.44 3.26 17.60
N THR A 76 -22.49 4.28 18.47
CA THR A 76 -21.27 4.80 19.12
C THR A 76 -20.77 3.89 20.25
N SER A 77 -21.59 2.97 20.70
CA SER A 77 -21.25 1.93 21.67
C SER A 77 -21.94 0.64 21.26
N PRO A 78 -21.24 -0.47 21.09
CA PRO A 78 -19.83 -0.73 21.39
C PRO A 78 -18.87 -0.15 20.34
N ASN A 79 -17.54 -0.50 20.46
CA ASN A 79 -16.48 -0.11 19.52
C ASN A 79 -16.89 -0.42 18.06
N TYR A 80 -16.64 0.49 17.13
CA TYR A 80 -16.96 0.29 15.71
C TYR A 80 -16.31 -0.96 15.10
N LEU A 81 -15.11 -1.35 15.57
CA LEU A 81 -14.40 -2.54 15.08
C LEU A 81 -15.00 -3.87 15.57
N GLU A 82 -15.95 -3.83 16.49
CA GLU A 82 -16.63 -5.00 17.07
C GLU A 82 -18.05 -5.15 16.54
N GLN A 83 -18.48 -4.26 15.67
CA GLN A 83 -19.80 -4.25 15.06
C GLN A 83 -19.76 -4.85 13.65
N PRO A 84 -20.86 -5.43 13.16
CA PRO A 84 -20.96 -5.81 11.75
C PRO A 84 -20.91 -4.58 10.85
N TYR A 85 -20.21 -4.70 9.73
CA TYR A 85 -20.09 -3.63 8.75
C TYR A 85 -21.24 -3.70 7.75
N GLU A 86 -21.85 -2.55 7.47
CA GLU A 86 -22.91 -2.38 6.49
C GLU A 86 -22.61 -1.17 5.61
N ASP A 87 -23.04 -1.22 4.35
CA ASP A 87 -22.93 -0.05 3.47
C ASP A 87 -23.84 1.08 3.99
N THR A 88 -23.23 2.22 4.24
CA THR A 88 -23.98 3.41 4.69
C THR A 88 -24.61 4.19 3.54
N GLY A 89 -24.22 3.90 2.29
CA GLY A 89 -24.62 4.65 1.11
C GLY A 89 -24.04 6.08 1.04
N ALA A 90 -23.18 6.48 1.97
CA ALA A 90 -22.51 7.78 1.92
C ALA A 90 -21.46 7.76 0.78
N PRO A 91 -21.51 8.68 -0.20
CA PRO A 91 -20.51 8.75 -1.27
C PRO A 91 -19.12 9.07 -0.73
N LEU A 92 -18.08 8.44 -1.32
CA LEU A 92 -16.67 8.69 -1.05
C LEU A 92 -15.91 9.07 -2.32
N ALA A 93 -15.35 10.27 -2.34
CA ALA A 93 -14.39 10.69 -3.36
C ALA A 93 -12.97 10.67 -2.79
N ALA A 94 -12.01 10.15 -3.54
CA ALA A 94 -10.59 10.12 -3.16
C ALA A 94 -9.73 10.88 -4.18
N VAL A 95 -8.88 11.77 -3.69
CA VAL A 95 -7.87 12.51 -4.44
C VAL A 95 -6.50 12.15 -3.87
N PRO A 96 -5.80 11.14 -4.41
CA PRO A 96 -4.50 10.74 -3.91
C PRO A 96 -3.45 11.81 -4.16
N THR A 97 -2.54 12.01 -3.19
CA THR A 97 -1.40 12.93 -3.30
C THR A 97 -0.07 12.20 -3.20
N THR A 98 -0.12 10.88 -3.36
CA THR A 98 1.04 9.97 -3.45
C THR A 98 0.76 8.94 -4.53
N ALA A 99 1.78 8.57 -5.29
CA ALA A 99 1.73 7.46 -6.23
C ALA A 99 2.31 6.20 -5.54
N GLY A 100 1.46 5.48 -4.79
CA GLY A 100 1.99 4.36 -3.99
C GLY A 100 0.93 3.45 -3.38
N SER A 101 0.24 3.88 -2.35
CA SER A 101 -0.63 3.03 -1.53
C SER A 101 -1.79 2.37 -2.28
N GLY A 102 -2.26 2.99 -3.38
CA GLY A 102 -3.43 2.52 -4.13
C GLY A 102 -4.73 2.52 -3.31
N SER A 103 -4.76 3.26 -2.18
CA SER A 103 -5.94 3.26 -1.30
C SER A 103 -7.18 3.79 -2.01
N GLU A 104 -7.05 4.67 -2.99
CA GLU A 104 -8.15 5.16 -3.82
C GLU A 104 -8.76 4.09 -4.74
N ALA A 105 -8.12 2.93 -4.87
CA ALA A 105 -8.54 1.81 -5.71
C ALA A 105 -8.80 0.51 -4.93
N THR A 106 -8.90 0.57 -3.60
CA THR A 106 -9.07 -0.62 -2.75
C THR A 106 -10.30 -0.53 -1.86
N SER A 107 -10.90 -1.69 -1.54
CA SER A 107 -12.05 -1.85 -0.64
C SER A 107 -11.65 -2.19 0.80
N PHE A 108 -10.46 -1.80 1.23
CA PHE A 108 -9.98 -1.96 2.59
C PHE A 108 -9.24 -0.71 3.07
N ALA A 109 -9.12 -0.59 4.38
CA ALA A 109 -8.38 0.46 5.06
C ALA A 109 -7.48 -0.14 6.12
N VAL A 110 -6.35 0.52 6.38
CA VAL A 110 -5.40 0.13 7.42
C VAL A 110 -5.41 1.18 8.52
N ILE A 111 -5.71 0.76 9.74
CA ILE A 111 -5.77 1.61 10.92
C ILE A 111 -4.98 1.00 12.08
N TYR A 112 -4.76 1.78 13.12
CA TYR A 112 -4.10 1.34 14.35
C TYR A 112 -5.05 1.50 15.53
N ALA A 113 -5.33 0.41 16.23
CA ALA A 113 -6.15 0.39 17.45
C ALA A 113 -5.35 -0.25 18.58
N GLY A 114 -5.22 0.44 19.72
CA GLY A 114 -4.40 -0.05 20.84
C GLY A 114 -2.92 -0.29 20.50
N GLY A 115 -2.37 0.43 19.51
CA GLY A 115 -1.00 0.23 19.01
C GLY A 115 -0.84 -0.95 18.05
N GLU A 116 -1.90 -1.71 17.78
CA GLU A 116 -1.91 -2.82 16.84
C GLU A 116 -2.51 -2.40 15.49
N LYS A 117 -1.93 -2.93 14.42
CA LYS A 117 -2.46 -2.75 13.08
C LYS A 117 -3.72 -3.59 12.88
N ARG A 118 -4.78 -2.95 12.39
CA ARG A 118 -6.04 -3.58 12.03
C ARG A 118 -6.35 -3.29 10.56
N SER A 119 -6.87 -4.28 9.87
CA SER A 119 -7.40 -4.13 8.51
C SER A 119 -8.92 -4.13 8.58
N VAL A 120 -9.54 -3.07 8.11
CA VAL A 120 -10.99 -2.93 7.94
C VAL A 120 -11.28 -3.18 6.48
N ALA A 121 -12.13 -4.16 6.17
CA ALA A 121 -12.44 -4.53 4.78
C ALA A 121 -13.96 -4.66 4.61
N HIS A 122 -14.48 -3.98 3.61
CA HIS A 122 -15.88 -4.04 3.18
C HIS A 122 -15.97 -3.46 1.77
N ASP A 123 -16.81 -4.02 0.91
CA ASP A 123 -16.89 -3.60 -0.50
C ASP A 123 -17.23 -2.11 -0.67
N SER A 124 -18.06 -1.55 0.22
CA SER A 124 -18.42 -0.14 0.22
C SER A 124 -17.27 0.82 0.54
N LEU A 125 -16.10 0.32 0.99
CA LEU A 125 -14.91 1.13 1.21
C LEU A 125 -14.17 1.49 -0.09
N LEU A 126 -14.49 0.82 -1.20
CA LEU A 126 -13.97 1.26 -2.48
C LEU A 126 -14.53 2.66 -2.77
N PRO A 127 -13.67 3.67 -2.99
CA PRO A 127 -14.15 5.00 -3.34
C PRO A 127 -15.04 4.99 -4.59
N ASP A 128 -16.14 5.72 -4.54
CA ASP A 128 -17.06 5.87 -5.66
C ASP A 128 -16.42 6.68 -6.79
N ILE A 129 -15.51 7.60 -6.42
CA ILE A 129 -14.72 8.42 -7.36
C ILE A 129 -13.26 8.44 -6.89
N ALA A 130 -12.34 8.14 -7.81
CA ALA A 130 -10.91 8.39 -7.65
C ALA A 130 -10.48 9.48 -8.67
N ALA A 131 -10.17 10.68 -8.18
CA ALA A 131 -9.69 11.77 -9.01
C ALA A 131 -8.16 11.78 -9.01
N LEU A 132 -7.56 11.36 -10.11
CA LEU A 132 -6.12 11.24 -10.29
C LEU A 132 -5.58 12.54 -10.91
N ASP A 133 -5.10 13.46 -10.09
CA ASP A 133 -4.48 14.71 -10.53
C ASP A 133 -2.96 14.64 -10.30
N PRO A 134 -2.15 14.54 -11.37
CA PRO A 134 -0.68 14.46 -11.25
C PRO A 134 -0.04 15.66 -10.55
N GLN A 135 -0.69 16.83 -10.56
CA GLN A 135 -0.18 18.03 -9.90
C GLN A 135 -0.09 17.85 -8.38
N THR A 136 -0.90 16.97 -7.79
CA THR A 136 -0.84 16.65 -6.36
C THR A 136 0.48 16.00 -5.93
N LEU A 137 1.24 15.43 -6.86
CA LEU A 137 2.55 14.82 -6.62
C LEU A 137 3.72 15.84 -6.63
N ALA A 138 3.48 17.05 -7.13
CA ALA A 138 4.55 18.04 -7.38
C ALA A 138 5.34 18.42 -6.12
N THR A 139 4.66 18.50 -4.97
CA THR A 139 5.28 18.93 -3.70
C THR A 139 5.81 17.77 -2.85
N LEU A 140 5.70 16.52 -3.34
CA LEU A 140 6.16 15.36 -2.59
C LEU A 140 7.71 15.33 -2.55
N PRO A 141 8.35 15.27 -1.36
CA PRO A 141 9.79 15.18 -1.26
C PRO A 141 10.34 13.95 -2.00
N LEU A 142 11.53 14.05 -2.60
CA LEU A 142 12.12 12.98 -3.43
C LEU A 142 12.19 11.62 -2.71
N TYR A 143 12.59 11.61 -1.43
CA TYR A 143 12.62 10.35 -0.67
C TYR A 143 11.22 9.74 -0.53
N GLN A 144 10.19 10.55 -0.34
CA GLN A 144 8.81 10.06 -0.28
C GLN A 144 8.32 9.60 -1.66
N LYS A 145 8.70 10.29 -2.75
CA LYS A 145 8.44 9.80 -4.12
C LYS A 145 9.01 8.39 -4.32
N LYS A 146 10.27 8.19 -3.94
CA LYS A 146 10.93 6.86 -4.02
C LYS A 146 10.20 5.80 -3.19
N CYS A 147 9.92 6.10 -1.92
CA CYS A 147 9.24 5.17 -1.03
C CYS A 147 7.85 4.78 -1.52
N THR A 148 7.04 5.74 -1.95
CA THR A 148 5.68 5.46 -2.43
C THR A 148 5.69 4.68 -3.73
N LEU A 149 6.59 5.00 -4.65
CA LEU A 149 6.70 4.28 -5.91
C LEU A 149 7.17 2.83 -5.72
N LEU A 150 8.10 2.59 -4.80
CA LEU A 150 8.50 1.25 -4.39
C LEU A 150 7.34 0.47 -3.75
N ASP A 151 6.46 1.13 -3.00
CA ASP A 151 5.25 0.51 -2.46
C ASP A 151 4.34 0.00 -3.59
N ALA A 152 4.09 0.84 -4.59
CA ALA A 152 3.32 0.44 -5.77
C ALA A 152 3.97 -0.70 -6.57
N LEU A 153 5.31 -0.68 -6.74
CA LEU A 153 6.04 -1.79 -7.35
C LEU A 153 5.84 -3.09 -6.57
N CYS A 154 5.99 -3.04 -5.25
CA CYS A 154 5.78 -4.20 -4.39
C CYS A 154 4.34 -4.71 -4.46
N HIS A 155 3.35 -3.82 -4.46
CA HIS A 155 1.95 -4.17 -4.65
C HIS A 155 1.74 -4.96 -5.95
N ALA A 156 2.26 -4.45 -7.07
CA ALA A 156 2.10 -5.08 -8.37
C ALA A 156 2.80 -6.45 -8.45
N VAL A 157 4.01 -6.57 -7.90
CA VAL A 157 4.74 -7.84 -7.82
C VAL A 157 3.96 -8.86 -6.98
N GLU A 158 3.55 -8.48 -5.77
CA GLU A 158 2.85 -9.39 -4.87
C GLU A 158 1.46 -9.80 -5.37
N ALA A 159 0.73 -8.88 -6.01
CA ALA A 159 -0.56 -9.20 -6.62
C ALA A 159 -0.41 -10.22 -7.76
N TRP A 160 0.68 -10.16 -8.55
CA TRP A 160 0.89 -11.06 -9.67
C TRP A 160 1.18 -12.49 -9.23
N TRP A 161 2.04 -12.68 -8.23
CA TRP A 161 2.36 -14.02 -7.74
C TRP A 161 1.40 -14.56 -6.66
N SER A 162 0.45 -13.74 -6.19
CA SER A 162 -0.53 -14.17 -5.18
C SER A 162 -1.34 -15.39 -5.66
N VAL A 163 -1.65 -16.31 -4.74
CA VAL A 163 -2.56 -17.43 -5.03
C VAL A 163 -3.96 -16.97 -5.45
N ASN A 164 -4.32 -15.72 -5.13
CA ASN A 164 -5.60 -15.11 -5.49
C ASN A 164 -5.52 -14.31 -6.81
N SER A 165 -4.38 -14.32 -7.52
CA SER A 165 -4.26 -13.58 -8.77
C SER A 165 -5.22 -14.11 -9.84
N THR A 166 -5.79 -13.19 -10.60
CA THR A 166 -6.67 -13.43 -11.74
C THR A 166 -6.03 -12.83 -12.99
N GLU A 167 -6.52 -13.17 -14.18
CA GLU A 167 -6.06 -12.53 -15.43
C GLU A 167 -6.17 -11.00 -15.35
N GLU A 168 -7.25 -10.49 -14.76
CA GLU A 168 -7.47 -9.06 -14.57
C GLU A 168 -6.42 -8.43 -13.64
N SER A 169 -6.16 -9.03 -12.48
CA SER A 169 -5.15 -8.51 -11.53
C SER A 169 -3.74 -8.60 -12.10
N VAL A 170 -3.43 -9.62 -12.90
CA VAL A 170 -2.15 -9.76 -13.61
C VAL A 170 -1.98 -8.65 -14.65
N GLU A 171 -3.03 -8.31 -15.39
CA GLU A 171 -2.98 -7.21 -16.36
C GLU A 171 -2.77 -5.86 -15.66
N TYR A 172 -3.44 -5.60 -14.53
CA TYR A 172 -3.17 -4.41 -13.71
C TYR A 172 -1.73 -4.40 -13.17
N SER A 173 -1.23 -5.53 -12.70
CA SER A 173 0.16 -5.65 -12.23
C SER A 173 1.17 -5.38 -13.34
N ARG A 174 0.93 -5.89 -14.56
CA ARG A 174 1.78 -5.64 -15.72
C ARG A 174 1.82 -4.15 -16.08
N ARG A 175 0.65 -3.50 -16.15
CA ARG A 175 0.56 -2.05 -16.40
C ARG A 175 1.28 -1.24 -15.33
N ALA A 176 1.13 -1.61 -14.06
CA ALA A 176 1.81 -0.97 -12.95
C ALA A 176 3.32 -1.09 -13.06
N LEU A 177 3.84 -2.32 -13.21
CA LEU A 177 5.27 -2.56 -13.31
C LEU A 177 5.89 -1.84 -14.51
N SER A 178 5.31 -2.02 -15.71
CA SER A 178 5.82 -1.39 -16.92
C SER A 178 5.73 0.13 -16.85
N GLY A 179 4.62 0.69 -16.35
CA GLY A 179 4.45 2.14 -16.22
C GLY A 179 5.44 2.76 -15.24
N ILE A 180 5.65 2.13 -14.09
CA ILE A 180 6.61 2.62 -13.08
C ILE A 180 8.05 2.51 -13.62
N THR A 181 8.46 1.35 -14.12
CA THR A 181 9.85 1.14 -14.55
C THR A 181 10.24 2.00 -15.75
N SER A 182 9.27 2.34 -16.61
CA SER A 182 9.54 3.19 -17.79
C SER A 182 9.58 4.69 -17.49
N HIS A 183 9.00 5.16 -16.36
CA HIS A 183 8.85 6.59 -16.11
C HIS A 183 9.39 7.03 -14.73
N MET A 184 10.02 6.11 -13.99
CA MET A 184 10.47 6.38 -12.63
C MET A 184 11.55 7.46 -12.57
N ASP A 185 12.56 7.39 -13.42
CA ASP A 185 13.67 8.35 -13.47
C ASP A 185 13.15 9.72 -13.92
N ASP A 186 12.39 9.77 -15.01
CA ASP A 186 11.73 10.98 -15.51
C ASP A 186 10.84 11.65 -14.43
N TYR A 187 10.14 10.84 -13.64
CA TYR A 187 9.32 11.35 -12.53
C TYR A 187 10.16 11.95 -11.41
N PHE A 188 11.32 11.38 -11.09
CA PHE A 188 12.23 11.94 -10.09
C PHE A 188 12.88 13.24 -10.55
N GLU A 189 13.14 13.34 -11.84
CA GLU A 189 13.70 14.52 -12.50
C GLU A 189 12.64 15.61 -12.75
N GLY A 190 11.35 15.25 -12.67
CA GLY A 190 10.24 16.19 -12.86
C GLY A 190 9.87 16.42 -14.32
N GLU A 191 10.21 15.48 -15.20
CA GLU A 191 9.90 15.55 -16.62
C GLU A 191 8.38 15.58 -16.90
N PRO A 192 7.93 16.33 -17.92
CA PRO A 192 6.53 16.44 -18.26
C PRO A 192 5.87 15.09 -18.56
N GLY A 193 4.67 14.87 -18.01
CA GLY A 193 3.90 13.63 -18.21
C GLY A 193 4.31 12.45 -17.32
N ALA A 194 5.52 12.44 -16.77
CA ALA A 194 5.98 11.32 -15.94
C ALA A 194 5.17 11.16 -14.65
N ALA A 195 4.78 12.27 -14.02
CA ALA A 195 3.92 12.25 -12.84
C ALA A 195 2.54 11.61 -13.13
N GLU A 196 1.97 11.88 -14.30
CA GLU A 196 0.72 11.26 -14.76
C GLU A 196 0.90 9.75 -14.96
N ALA A 197 1.94 9.36 -15.68
CA ALA A 197 2.24 7.96 -15.97
C ALA A 197 2.40 7.13 -14.68
N VAL A 198 3.19 7.60 -13.71
CA VAL A 198 3.39 6.89 -12.44
C VAL A 198 2.15 6.91 -11.55
N MET A 199 1.33 7.95 -11.59
CA MET A 199 0.07 8.01 -10.84
C MET A 199 -0.93 6.96 -11.34
N PHE A 200 -1.12 6.84 -12.66
CA PHE A 200 -1.96 5.80 -13.24
C PHE A 200 -1.39 4.39 -13.01
N ALA A 201 -0.07 4.23 -13.06
CA ALA A 201 0.59 2.96 -12.77
C ALA A 201 0.40 2.54 -11.29
N ALA A 202 0.54 3.47 -10.34
CA ALA A 202 0.27 3.20 -8.93
C ALA A 202 -1.21 2.88 -8.66
N ASN A 203 -2.15 3.55 -9.34
CA ASN A 203 -3.56 3.20 -9.28
C ASN A 203 -3.82 1.78 -9.82
N ALA A 204 -3.17 1.39 -10.92
CA ALA A 204 -3.26 0.02 -11.42
C ALA A 204 -2.73 -1.00 -10.38
N ALA A 205 -1.62 -0.71 -9.69
CA ALA A 205 -1.15 -1.55 -8.58
C ALA A 205 -2.20 -1.68 -7.46
N GLY A 206 -2.87 -0.58 -7.11
CA GLY A 206 -3.99 -0.58 -6.17
C GLY A 206 -5.14 -1.50 -6.60
N ARG A 207 -5.54 -1.43 -7.88
CA ARG A 207 -6.56 -2.34 -8.45
C ARG A 207 -6.13 -3.80 -8.40
N ALA A 208 -4.85 -4.07 -8.68
CA ALA A 208 -4.31 -5.42 -8.61
C ALA A 208 -4.42 -6.02 -7.20
N ILE A 209 -3.99 -5.29 -6.16
CA ILE A 209 -4.08 -5.75 -4.77
C ILE A 209 -5.51 -5.75 -4.24
N ASN A 210 -6.42 -4.97 -4.81
CA ASN A 210 -7.83 -5.06 -4.43
C ASN A 210 -8.41 -6.44 -4.76
N ILE A 211 -7.97 -7.05 -5.84
CA ILE A 211 -8.34 -8.41 -6.26
C ILE A 211 -7.48 -9.45 -5.53
N ALA A 212 -6.17 -9.42 -5.79
CA ALA A 212 -5.24 -10.50 -5.43
C ALA A 212 -4.69 -10.44 -4.01
N LYS A 213 -4.80 -9.30 -3.33
CA LYS A 213 -4.22 -8.98 -2.03
C LYS A 213 -2.68 -9.00 -2.03
N THR A 214 -2.07 -8.50 -0.97
CA THR A 214 -0.62 -8.56 -0.71
C THR A 214 -0.24 -9.86 -0.01
N THR A 215 1.05 -10.18 0.05
CA THR A 215 1.59 -11.45 0.51
C THR A 215 2.67 -11.29 1.60
N ALA A 216 3.74 -12.09 1.56
CA ALA A 216 4.76 -12.16 2.59
C ALA A 216 5.56 -10.86 2.78
N ALA A 217 5.92 -10.14 1.70
CA ALA A 217 6.73 -8.93 1.83
C ALA A 217 6.00 -7.85 2.64
N HIS A 218 4.72 -7.62 2.34
CA HIS A 218 3.86 -6.73 3.13
C HIS A 218 3.56 -7.26 4.53
N ALA A 219 3.45 -8.57 4.72
CA ALA A 219 3.27 -9.14 6.05
C ALA A 219 4.51 -8.89 6.94
N MET A 220 5.71 -8.98 6.38
CA MET A 220 6.98 -8.77 7.06
C MET A 220 7.27 -7.29 7.35
N CYS A 221 6.93 -6.36 6.46
CA CYS A 221 7.37 -4.96 6.54
C CYS A 221 6.84 -4.20 7.76
N TYR A 222 5.70 -4.60 8.35
CA TYR A 222 5.03 -3.82 9.40
C TYR A 222 5.86 -3.61 10.66
N LYS A 223 6.53 -4.66 11.13
CA LYS A 223 7.40 -4.53 12.30
C LYS A 223 8.72 -3.82 11.97
N LEU A 224 9.21 -3.94 10.73
CA LEU A 224 10.32 -3.12 10.26
C LEU A 224 9.96 -1.63 10.29
N THR A 225 8.80 -1.26 9.76
CA THR A 225 8.30 0.12 9.81
C THR A 225 8.27 0.67 11.22
N SER A 226 7.67 -0.06 12.17
CA SER A 226 7.53 0.42 13.56
C SER A 226 8.84 0.35 14.36
N SER A 227 9.68 -0.67 14.15
CA SER A 227 10.91 -0.87 14.92
C SER A 227 12.06 0.05 14.48
N PHE A 228 12.08 0.45 13.20
CA PHE A 228 13.14 1.27 12.61
C PHE A 228 12.68 2.63 12.13
N ALA A 229 11.41 2.99 12.35
CA ALA A 229 10.81 4.25 11.88
C ALA A 229 10.98 4.48 10.35
N LEU A 230 10.94 3.40 9.57
CA LEU A 230 11.05 3.47 8.11
C LEU A 230 9.69 3.83 7.49
N PRO A 231 9.65 4.58 6.39
CA PRO A 231 8.46 4.66 5.54
C PRO A 231 8.01 3.28 5.07
N HIS A 232 6.71 3.08 4.93
CA HIS A 232 6.12 1.78 4.60
C HIS A 232 6.72 1.17 3.32
N GLY A 233 6.73 1.91 2.22
CA GLY A 233 7.26 1.44 0.95
C GLY A 233 8.76 1.12 0.99
N HIS A 234 9.54 1.84 1.80
CA HIS A 234 10.95 1.48 2.05
C HIS A 234 11.03 0.11 2.73
N ALA A 235 10.26 -0.08 3.80
CA ALA A 235 10.31 -1.33 4.56
C ALA A 235 9.86 -2.54 3.73
N VAL A 236 8.80 -2.40 2.92
CA VAL A 236 8.33 -3.51 2.08
C VAL A 236 9.31 -3.83 0.95
N ALA A 237 9.94 -2.81 0.37
CA ALA A 237 10.94 -3.00 -0.68
C ALA A 237 12.18 -3.78 -0.21
N LEU A 238 12.57 -3.65 1.07
CA LEU A 238 13.63 -4.47 1.65
C LEU A 238 13.21 -5.96 1.81
N CYS A 239 11.92 -6.21 2.04
CA CYS A 239 11.40 -7.58 2.22
C CYS A 239 11.22 -8.31 0.90
N LEU A 240 10.83 -7.62 -0.17
CA LEU A 240 10.40 -8.21 -1.43
C LEU A 240 11.44 -9.15 -2.07
N PRO A 241 12.71 -8.76 -2.27
CA PRO A 241 13.70 -9.63 -2.91
C PRO A 241 14.01 -10.88 -2.09
N ARG A 242 13.82 -10.85 -0.75
CA ARG A 242 13.98 -12.01 0.14
C ARG A 242 12.82 -12.99 -0.05
N ALA A 243 11.59 -12.48 -0.05
CA ALA A 243 10.41 -13.30 -0.34
C ALA A 243 10.50 -13.93 -1.74
N TRP A 244 10.98 -13.18 -2.74
CA TRP A 244 11.14 -13.68 -4.10
C TRP A 244 12.18 -14.82 -4.19
N ARG A 245 13.37 -14.65 -3.56
CA ARG A 245 14.36 -15.74 -3.49
C ARG A 245 13.81 -16.98 -2.84
N TYR A 246 13.08 -16.82 -1.74
CA TYR A 246 12.45 -17.94 -1.05
C TYR A 246 11.49 -18.72 -1.97
N ILE A 247 10.69 -18.03 -2.80
CA ILE A 247 9.83 -18.70 -3.78
C ILE A 247 10.68 -19.50 -4.79
N LEU A 248 11.76 -18.93 -5.31
CA LEU A 248 12.65 -19.60 -6.28
C LEU A 248 13.37 -20.82 -5.70
N GLU A 249 13.73 -20.76 -4.42
CA GLU A 249 14.45 -21.82 -3.71
C GLU A 249 13.53 -22.98 -3.27
N HIS A 250 12.22 -22.74 -3.19
CA HIS A 250 11.24 -23.70 -2.67
C HIS A 250 10.02 -23.92 -3.57
N PRO A 251 10.19 -24.18 -4.87
CA PRO A 251 9.06 -24.38 -5.78
C PRO A 251 8.19 -25.61 -5.40
N GLU A 252 8.79 -26.60 -4.71
CA GLU A 252 8.10 -27.78 -4.19
C GLU A 252 7.10 -27.47 -3.07
N ARG A 253 7.22 -26.31 -2.44
CA ARG A 253 6.32 -25.85 -1.35
C ARG A 253 5.13 -25.04 -1.87
N THR A 254 4.88 -25.03 -3.19
CA THR A 254 3.78 -24.23 -3.73
C THR A 254 2.44 -24.62 -3.12
N THR A 255 1.68 -23.62 -2.72
CA THR A 255 0.30 -23.73 -2.21
C THR A 255 -0.72 -23.30 -3.24
N ASP A 256 -0.25 -22.75 -4.35
CA ASP A 256 -1.11 -22.33 -5.45
C ASP A 256 -1.69 -23.56 -6.18
N ILE A 257 -3.00 -23.65 -6.23
CA ILE A 257 -3.72 -24.77 -6.88
C ILE A 257 -3.44 -24.85 -8.38
N ARG A 258 -2.96 -23.76 -9.00
CA ARG A 258 -2.55 -23.71 -10.42
C ARG A 258 -1.19 -24.35 -10.65
N GLY A 259 -0.44 -24.64 -9.57
CA GLY A 259 0.79 -25.39 -9.57
C GLY A 259 2.06 -24.58 -9.86
N ALA A 260 3.21 -25.25 -9.69
CA ALA A 260 4.53 -24.60 -9.81
C ALA A 260 4.82 -24.03 -11.21
N ALA A 261 4.26 -24.61 -12.28
CA ALA A 261 4.45 -24.09 -13.63
C ALA A 261 3.81 -22.71 -13.81
N HIS A 262 2.61 -22.50 -13.27
CA HIS A 262 1.96 -21.20 -13.26
C HIS A 262 2.77 -20.16 -12.47
N LEU A 263 3.29 -20.54 -11.29
CA LEU A 263 4.12 -19.69 -10.47
C LEU A 263 5.43 -19.31 -11.19
N ALA A 264 6.08 -20.24 -11.86
CA ALA A 264 7.29 -19.97 -12.64
C ALA A 264 7.02 -18.97 -13.79
N GLU A 265 5.88 -19.09 -14.48
CA GLU A 265 5.47 -18.14 -15.50
C GLU A 265 5.20 -16.74 -14.93
N ALA A 266 4.52 -16.66 -13.78
CA ALA A 266 4.30 -15.39 -13.06
C ALA A 266 5.62 -14.70 -12.69
N LEU A 267 6.56 -15.44 -12.08
CA LEU A 267 7.88 -14.92 -11.71
C LEU A 267 8.67 -14.42 -12.92
N ARG A 268 8.60 -15.16 -14.04
CA ARG A 268 9.24 -14.75 -15.29
C ARG A 268 8.63 -13.45 -15.84
N GLY A 269 7.30 -13.37 -15.85
CA GLY A 269 6.58 -12.17 -16.30
C GLY A 269 6.94 -10.93 -15.48
N ILE A 270 6.97 -11.06 -14.15
CA ILE A 270 7.37 -10.01 -13.23
C ILE A 270 8.83 -9.58 -13.50
N ALA A 271 9.74 -10.54 -13.60
CA ALA A 271 11.17 -10.29 -13.84
C ALA A 271 11.41 -9.49 -15.12
N LEU A 272 10.76 -9.87 -16.21
CA LEU A 272 10.84 -9.13 -17.49
C LEU A 272 10.35 -7.68 -17.36
N CYS A 273 9.26 -7.44 -16.63
CA CYS A 273 8.73 -6.08 -16.43
C CYS A 273 9.67 -5.16 -15.65
N ILE A 274 10.52 -5.70 -14.77
CA ILE A 274 11.52 -4.90 -14.03
C ILE A 274 12.89 -4.88 -14.70
N GLY A 275 13.01 -5.40 -15.93
CA GLY A 275 14.26 -5.39 -16.71
C GLY A 275 15.26 -6.50 -16.39
N ALA A 276 14.83 -7.59 -15.71
CA ALA A 276 15.62 -8.81 -15.56
C ALA A 276 15.42 -9.73 -16.79
N ARG A 277 16.37 -10.63 -17.05
CA ARG A 277 16.32 -11.54 -18.21
C ARG A 277 15.67 -12.89 -17.90
N SER A 278 15.64 -13.24 -16.62
CA SER A 278 15.00 -14.47 -16.13
C SER A 278 14.38 -14.27 -14.74
N ALA A 279 13.55 -15.22 -14.30
CA ALA A 279 12.96 -15.21 -12.96
C ALA A 279 14.01 -15.19 -11.85
N GLU A 280 15.12 -15.91 -12.03
CA GLU A 280 16.23 -16.04 -11.08
C GLU A 280 17.01 -14.72 -10.92
N GLU A 281 17.08 -13.93 -11.98
CA GLU A 281 17.70 -12.60 -11.94
C GLU A 281 16.82 -11.54 -11.28
N GLY A 282 15.51 -11.78 -11.18
CA GLY A 282 14.52 -10.84 -10.63
C GLY A 282 14.90 -10.24 -9.28
N PRO A 283 15.19 -11.06 -8.24
CA PRO A 283 15.59 -10.53 -6.93
C PRO A 283 16.85 -9.65 -6.99
N ALA A 284 17.86 -10.05 -7.76
CA ALA A 284 19.10 -9.29 -7.88
C ALA A 284 18.89 -7.96 -8.64
N ARG A 285 18.04 -7.95 -9.68
CA ARG A 285 17.67 -6.70 -10.38
C ARG A 285 16.88 -5.76 -9.47
N PHE A 286 15.98 -6.30 -8.65
CA PHE A 286 15.24 -5.46 -7.68
C PHE A 286 16.17 -4.89 -6.60
N GLU A 287 17.15 -5.66 -6.13
CA GLU A 287 18.16 -5.16 -5.19
C GLU A 287 19.06 -4.09 -5.82
N ALA A 288 19.45 -4.25 -7.10
CA ALA A 288 20.17 -3.21 -7.82
C ALA A 288 19.34 -1.92 -7.90
N LEU A 289 18.03 -2.02 -8.14
CA LEU A 289 17.14 -0.86 -8.11
C LEU A 289 17.13 -0.17 -6.73
N LEU A 290 17.13 -0.92 -5.63
CA LEU A 290 17.22 -0.33 -4.30
C LEU A 290 18.53 0.42 -4.08
N ASP A 291 19.66 -0.13 -4.58
CA ASP A 291 20.96 0.51 -4.51
C ASP A 291 20.99 1.80 -5.35
N GLU A 292 20.47 1.77 -6.59
CA GLU A 292 20.30 2.93 -7.48
C GLU A 292 19.47 4.06 -6.81
N LEU A 293 18.44 3.67 -6.07
CA LEU A 293 17.56 4.60 -5.34
C LEU A 293 18.11 5.02 -3.97
N CYS A 294 19.25 4.51 -3.54
CA CYS A 294 19.84 4.72 -2.22
C CYS A 294 18.87 4.28 -1.07
N ILE A 295 18.15 3.18 -1.26
CA ILE A 295 17.27 2.57 -0.26
C ILE A 295 18.08 1.50 0.50
N ALA A 296 18.60 1.88 1.66
CA ALA A 296 19.47 1.04 2.44
C ALA A 296 18.74 0.30 3.58
N ALA A 297 19.27 -0.88 3.95
CA ALA A 297 18.83 -1.55 5.16
C ALA A 297 19.10 -0.67 6.41
N PRO A 298 18.25 -0.74 7.45
CA PRO A 298 18.43 0.06 8.64
C PRO A 298 19.74 -0.30 9.35
N SER A 299 20.51 0.72 9.77
CA SER A 299 21.71 0.54 10.60
C SER A 299 21.32 0.13 12.00
N GLY A 300 22.05 -0.81 12.61
CA GLY A 300 21.81 -1.31 13.97
C GLY A 300 21.37 -2.77 14.00
N ALA A 301 22.09 -3.61 13.26
CA ALA A 301 21.87 -5.06 13.12
C ALA A 301 21.97 -5.87 14.43
N ASP A 302 22.35 -5.25 15.57
CA ASP A 302 22.41 -5.91 16.88
C ASP A 302 21.03 -6.13 17.53
N ARG A 303 19.95 -5.61 16.93
CA ARG A 303 18.59 -5.96 17.36
C ARG A 303 18.27 -7.33 16.81
N ASP A 304 17.80 -8.21 17.67
CA ASP A 304 17.36 -9.55 17.29
C ASP A 304 16.15 -9.48 16.34
N VAL A 305 16.45 -9.19 15.07
CA VAL A 305 15.44 -9.07 14.01
C VAL A 305 14.69 -10.38 13.76
N SER A 306 15.24 -11.51 14.21
CA SER A 306 14.57 -12.81 14.12
C SER A 306 13.27 -12.83 14.93
N ARG A 307 13.20 -12.05 16.03
CA ARG A 307 11.96 -11.90 16.81
C ARG A 307 10.84 -11.22 16.05
N LEU A 308 11.13 -10.48 14.97
CA LEU A 308 10.09 -9.85 14.17
C LEU A 308 9.21 -10.89 13.48
N ALA A 309 9.71 -12.10 13.23
CA ALA A 309 8.97 -13.19 12.62
C ALA A 309 7.71 -13.59 13.42
N ALA A 310 7.78 -13.56 14.74
CA ALA A 310 6.65 -13.90 15.62
C ALA A 310 5.46 -12.91 15.50
N PHE A 311 5.68 -11.74 14.91
CA PHE A 311 4.64 -10.72 14.72
C PHE A 311 4.07 -10.69 13.29
N VAL A 312 4.51 -11.58 12.42
CA VAL A 312 3.97 -11.67 11.06
C VAL A 312 2.59 -12.32 11.11
N ASP A 313 1.59 -11.62 10.57
CA ASP A 313 0.22 -12.12 10.55
C ASP A 313 0.08 -13.35 9.62
N PRO A 314 -0.23 -14.54 10.16
CA PRO A 314 -0.37 -15.75 9.36
C PRO A 314 -1.50 -15.68 8.32
N ALA A 315 -2.52 -14.83 8.55
CA ALA A 315 -3.63 -14.67 7.61
C ALA A 315 -3.15 -14.08 6.27
N ARG A 316 -2.15 -13.21 6.31
CA ARG A 316 -1.56 -12.62 5.09
C ARG A 316 -0.66 -13.59 4.34
N LEU A 317 -0.05 -14.54 5.04
CA LEU A 317 0.79 -15.58 4.44
C LEU A 317 -0.02 -16.59 3.62
N LYS A 318 -1.34 -16.68 3.84
CA LYS A 318 -2.23 -17.53 3.03
C LYS A 318 -2.30 -17.11 1.56
N ASN A 319 -1.97 -15.85 1.25
CA ASN A 319 -1.94 -15.34 -0.12
C ASN A 319 -0.60 -15.61 -0.80
N PHE A 320 0.43 -15.97 -0.04
CA PHE A 320 1.77 -16.22 -0.54
C PHE A 320 1.85 -17.57 -1.27
N PRO A 321 2.47 -17.65 -2.46
CA PRO A 321 2.33 -18.82 -3.33
C PRO A 321 3.09 -20.06 -2.86
N VAL A 322 3.93 -19.94 -1.83
CA VAL A 322 4.66 -21.07 -1.22
C VAL A 322 4.46 -21.05 0.30
N SER A 323 4.43 -22.23 0.93
CA SER A 323 4.31 -22.31 2.38
C SER A 323 5.60 -21.80 3.05
N ILE A 324 5.45 -20.94 4.08
CA ILE A 324 6.54 -20.39 4.86
C ILE A 324 6.17 -20.37 6.33
N GLY A 325 7.10 -20.80 7.19
CA GLY A 325 6.93 -20.82 8.63
C GLY A 325 7.73 -19.72 9.35
N GLU A 326 7.56 -19.66 10.66
CA GLU A 326 8.22 -18.63 11.49
C GLU A 326 9.76 -18.73 11.43
N LYS A 327 10.31 -19.94 11.34
CA LYS A 327 11.77 -20.15 11.26
C LYS A 327 12.36 -19.59 9.98
N GLU A 328 11.69 -19.84 8.86
CA GLU A 328 12.08 -19.32 7.55
C GLU A 328 11.94 -17.79 7.52
N LEU A 329 10.84 -17.25 8.04
CA LEU A 329 10.67 -15.79 8.17
C LEU A 329 11.77 -15.15 8.99
N ALA A 330 12.17 -15.77 10.10
CA ALA A 330 13.28 -15.29 10.93
C ALA A 330 14.61 -15.28 10.15
N GLU A 331 14.82 -16.26 9.26
CA GLU A 331 15.99 -16.28 8.37
C GLU A 331 15.94 -15.15 7.33
N LEU A 332 14.78 -14.92 6.71
CA LEU A 332 14.62 -13.81 5.76
C LEU A 332 14.91 -12.46 6.43
N TYR A 333 14.50 -12.27 7.68
CA TYR A 333 14.83 -11.04 8.43
C TYR A 333 16.33 -10.90 8.69
N ARG A 334 17.05 -12.00 9.05
CA ARG A 334 18.50 -11.97 9.25
C ARG A 334 19.25 -11.57 7.98
N GLN A 335 18.83 -12.08 6.83
CA GLN A 335 19.44 -11.74 5.53
C GLN A 335 19.28 -10.26 5.15
N MET A 336 18.29 -9.54 5.69
CA MET A 336 18.13 -8.10 5.44
C MET A 336 19.17 -7.25 6.18
N THR A 337 19.65 -7.70 7.33
CA THR A 337 20.54 -6.93 8.22
C THR A 337 22.02 -7.15 7.94
N VAL A 338 22.41 -8.22 7.25
CA VAL A 338 23.82 -8.58 6.98
C VAL A 338 24.48 -7.72 5.88
N ARG A 339 23.72 -6.98 5.07
CA ARG A 339 24.26 -6.13 3.98
C ARG A 339 24.86 -4.79 4.43
N GLY A 340 24.93 -4.52 5.72
CA GLY A 340 25.50 -3.27 6.29
C GLY A 340 27.02 -3.31 6.50
N LYS A 341 27.80 -4.00 5.64
CA LYS A 341 29.28 -3.93 5.66
C LYS A 341 29.82 -3.47 4.30
#